data_2d57cae83f81ece14b7f7c3ee2ec7e4a
#
_entry.id   2d57cae83f81ece14b7f7c3ee2ec7e4a
#
_cell.length_a   1.000
_cell.length_b   1.000
_cell.length_c   1.000
_cell.angle_alpha   90.00
_cell.angle_beta   90.00
_cell.angle_gamma   90.00
#
_symmetry.space_group_name_H-M   'P 1'
#
loop_
_entity.id
_entity.type
_entity.pdbx_description
1 polymer ?
#
loop_
_entity_poly.entity_id
_entity_poly.type
_entity_poly.pdbx_seq_one_letter_code
_entity_poly.pdbx_strand_id
1 'polypeptide(L)'
;MNDIFDNETWNEFVSGYTITDCAIPKKNSFGFLLVEEKTERGTLPMTRFINMSLDRPINQRFAVHVSTRFKFSSIAASMAPPEYVAVDTISQVYSANALKKGMELPIDEILDMNTIDGKIGIITKVVRAAGKIYALGDYRRIYRRSGPDTWSELGTEDKGVPLPSDVASLPVWVTLHFKDMSAFSDDDMYVVGDRGDIWRFDGRQWRNCPISTDSDLLTVCCASNGLVYISEKNGSVWAGREERWERVAEADIAPGYQPVDSFWFNDRLYLGGFGGLWTIDEQRKVVIPLGEVEADAPKAPTSGRLDISLDGKFLLTSGPYGACLHDGTGWRQLFSAFDYA
;
A
#
# COMPACT_ATOMS: atom_id res chain seq x y z
N MET A 1 7.71 -28.89 -7.28
CA MET A 1 7.79 -27.41 -7.26
C MET A 1 6.83 -26.90 -8.32
N ASN A 2 5.86 -26.11 -7.96
CA ASN A 2 5.08 -25.42 -8.98
C ASN A 2 5.90 -24.20 -9.38
N ASP A 3 6.68 -24.33 -10.43
CA ASP A 3 7.44 -23.21 -10.97
C ASP A 3 6.45 -22.18 -11.48
N ILE A 4 6.35 -21.07 -10.79
CA ILE A 4 5.49 -19.95 -11.17
C ILE A 4 5.99 -19.36 -12.48
N PHE A 5 7.29 -19.22 -12.60
CA PHE A 5 8.01 -18.86 -13.82
C PHE A 5 8.84 -20.07 -14.27
N ASP A 6 9.04 -20.21 -15.55
CA ASP A 6 10.18 -20.92 -16.12
C ASP A 6 11.30 -19.92 -16.44
N ASN A 7 12.45 -20.41 -16.90
CA ASN A 7 13.59 -19.53 -17.21
C ASN A 7 13.27 -18.52 -18.33
N GLU A 8 12.42 -18.87 -19.28
CA GLU A 8 12.03 -17.99 -20.39
C GLU A 8 11.16 -16.85 -19.88
N THR A 9 10.08 -17.14 -19.17
CA THR A 9 9.16 -16.14 -18.61
C THR A 9 9.82 -15.31 -17.51
N TRP A 10 10.74 -15.89 -16.72
CA TRP A 10 11.54 -15.12 -15.76
C TRP A 10 12.40 -14.08 -16.46
N ASN A 11 13.18 -14.50 -17.47
CA ASN A 11 14.06 -13.58 -18.20
C ASN A 11 13.27 -12.51 -18.97
N GLU A 12 12.11 -12.88 -19.52
CA GLU A 12 11.28 -11.92 -20.24
C GLU A 12 10.61 -10.90 -19.32
N PHE A 13 10.09 -11.32 -18.17
CA PHE A 13 9.19 -10.49 -17.38
C PHE A 13 9.81 -9.91 -16.12
N VAL A 14 10.79 -10.55 -15.48
CA VAL A 14 11.27 -10.15 -14.15
C VAL A 14 12.74 -9.76 -14.13
N SER A 15 13.57 -10.48 -14.86
CA SER A 15 15.03 -10.25 -14.87
C SER A 15 15.38 -8.79 -15.20
N GLY A 16 16.28 -8.19 -14.39
CA GLY A 16 16.70 -6.79 -14.53
C GLY A 16 15.74 -5.76 -13.90
N TYR A 17 14.75 -6.23 -13.14
CA TYR A 17 13.79 -5.39 -12.43
C TYR A 17 13.73 -5.73 -10.94
N THR A 18 13.49 -4.71 -10.12
CA THR A 18 13.23 -4.82 -8.69
C THR A 18 11.76 -4.67 -8.41
N ILE A 19 11.15 -5.58 -7.63
CA ILE A 19 9.77 -5.46 -7.19
C ILE A 19 9.67 -4.35 -6.14
N THR A 20 8.74 -3.43 -6.34
CA THR A 20 8.52 -2.27 -5.46
C THR A 20 7.20 -2.31 -4.71
N ASP A 21 6.21 -3.04 -5.22
CA ASP A 21 4.91 -3.19 -4.56
C ASP A 21 4.15 -4.43 -5.07
N CYS A 22 3.12 -4.87 -4.30
CA CYS A 22 2.32 -6.03 -4.64
C CYS A 22 0.85 -5.88 -4.24
N ALA A 23 -0.02 -6.63 -4.91
CA ALA A 23 -1.44 -6.69 -4.60
C ALA A 23 -2.01 -8.10 -4.80
N ILE A 24 -2.93 -8.51 -3.91
CA ILE A 24 -3.62 -9.80 -3.97
C ILE A 24 -5.14 -9.63 -3.83
N PRO A 25 -5.93 -9.71 -4.91
CA PRO A 25 -7.39 -9.66 -4.81
C PRO A 25 -7.98 -10.97 -4.28
N LYS A 26 -7.40 -12.12 -4.65
CA LYS A 26 -7.85 -13.46 -4.29
C LYS A 26 -6.72 -14.49 -4.43
N LYS A 27 -6.95 -15.69 -3.92
CA LYS A 27 -6.04 -16.84 -4.11
C LYS A 27 -5.63 -16.98 -5.60
N ASN A 28 -4.37 -17.26 -5.83
CA ASN A 28 -3.80 -17.52 -7.15
C ASN A 28 -3.84 -16.32 -8.15
N SER A 29 -4.18 -15.12 -7.69
CA SER A 29 -4.15 -13.91 -8.53
C SER A 29 -3.33 -12.83 -7.85
N PHE A 30 -2.32 -12.30 -8.55
CA PHE A 30 -1.34 -11.36 -7.99
C PHE A 30 -1.07 -10.24 -8.98
N GLY A 31 -0.80 -9.06 -8.46
CA GLY A 31 -0.27 -7.92 -9.19
C GLY A 31 1.07 -7.50 -8.59
N PHE A 32 2.04 -7.17 -9.42
CA PHE A 32 3.34 -6.67 -8.98
C PHE A 32 3.71 -5.43 -9.77
N LEU A 33 4.29 -4.46 -9.07
CA LEU A 33 5.01 -3.34 -9.64
C LEU A 33 6.50 -3.63 -9.60
N LEU A 34 7.18 -3.43 -10.72
CA LEU A 34 8.61 -3.59 -10.83
C LEU A 34 9.23 -2.34 -11.45
N VAL A 35 10.42 -2.00 -11.02
CA VAL A 35 11.20 -0.87 -11.53
C VAL A 35 12.54 -1.38 -12.05
N GLU A 36 12.95 -0.92 -13.20
CA GLU A 36 14.21 -1.27 -13.84
C GLU A 36 15.40 -0.94 -12.96
N GLU A 37 16.33 -1.90 -12.77
CA GLU A 37 17.48 -1.76 -11.87
C GLU A 37 18.58 -0.87 -12.46
N LYS A 38 18.79 -0.96 -13.76
CA LYS A 38 19.87 -0.24 -14.44
C LYS A 38 19.29 0.70 -15.48
N THR A 39 19.42 1.99 -15.24
CA THR A 39 19.02 3.04 -16.17
C THR A 39 20.23 3.82 -16.64
N GLU A 40 20.21 4.28 -17.88
CA GLU A 40 21.18 5.25 -18.37
C GLU A 40 21.06 6.56 -17.57
N ARG A 41 22.20 7.22 -17.34
CA ARG A 41 22.23 8.49 -16.60
C ARG A 41 21.35 9.54 -17.27
N GLY A 42 20.33 10.01 -16.54
CA GLY A 42 19.39 11.04 -17.03
C GLY A 42 18.11 10.49 -17.65
N THR A 43 17.93 9.17 -17.74
CA THR A 43 16.66 8.54 -18.12
C THR A 43 15.87 8.14 -16.87
N LEU A 44 14.53 8.14 -16.98
CA LEU A 44 13.68 7.57 -15.95
C LEU A 44 13.67 6.04 -16.09
N PRO A 45 13.73 5.28 -14.97
CA PRO A 45 13.61 3.84 -15.03
C PRO A 45 12.24 3.45 -15.60
N MET A 46 12.21 2.36 -16.36
CA MET A 46 10.94 1.77 -16.78
C MET A 46 10.22 1.14 -15.60
N THR A 47 8.91 1.33 -15.53
CA THR A 47 8.03 0.64 -14.60
C THR A 47 7.30 -0.46 -15.35
N ARG A 48 7.31 -1.65 -14.77
CA ARG A 48 6.64 -2.83 -15.30
C ARG A 48 5.50 -3.25 -14.37
N PHE A 49 4.34 -3.51 -14.95
CA PHE A 49 3.16 -4.03 -14.26
C PHE A 49 2.98 -5.48 -14.67
N ILE A 50 2.98 -6.39 -13.71
CA ILE A 50 2.76 -7.82 -13.96
C ILE A 50 1.51 -8.25 -13.21
N ASN A 51 0.48 -8.66 -13.95
CA ASN A 51 -0.67 -9.33 -13.37
C ASN A 51 -0.55 -10.82 -13.66
N MET A 52 -0.67 -11.64 -12.62
CA MET A 52 -0.45 -13.08 -12.68
C MET A 52 -1.68 -13.84 -12.21
N SER A 53 -2.04 -14.91 -12.92
CA SER A 53 -3.09 -15.84 -12.51
C SER A 53 -2.57 -17.28 -12.59
N LEU A 54 -2.35 -17.90 -11.44
CA LEU A 54 -1.83 -19.26 -11.34
C LEU A 54 -2.85 -20.33 -11.76
N ASP A 55 -4.12 -19.97 -11.90
CA ASP A 55 -5.18 -20.85 -12.40
C ASP A 55 -5.06 -21.09 -13.92
N ARG A 56 -4.13 -20.41 -14.60
CA ARG A 56 -3.90 -20.49 -16.04
C ARG A 56 -2.61 -21.24 -16.35
N PRO A 57 -2.51 -21.90 -17.52
CA PRO A 57 -1.25 -22.47 -18.00
C PRO A 57 -0.20 -21.36 -18.18
N ILE A 58 1.09 -21.71 -18.12
CA ILE A 58 2.18 -20.73 -18.05
C ILE A 58 2.17 -19.71 -19.19
N ASN A 59 1.86 -20.13 -20.40
CA ASN A 59 1.79 -19.27 -21.60
C ASN A 59 0.60 -18.28 -21.60
N GLN A 60 -0.31 -18.35 -20.63
CA GLN A 60 -1.46 -17.46 -20.45
C GLN A 60 -1.51 -16.84 -19.04
N ARG A 61 -0.53 -17.16 -18.21
CA ARG A 61 -0.50 -16.81 -16.78
C ARG A 61 -0.25 -15.35 -16.55
N PHE A 62 0.54 -14.71 -17.40
CA PHE A 62 1.04 -13.35 -17.21
C PHE A 62 0.37 -12.36 -18.15
N ALA A 63 0.06 -11.18 -17.63
CA ALA A 63 -0.26 -10.00 -18.42
C ALA A 63 0.68 -8.88 -17.99
N VAL A 64 1.51 -8.43 -18.93
CA VAL A 64 2.58 -7.47 -18.67
C VAL A 64 2.33 -6.17 -19.42
N HIS A 65 2.59 -5.04 -18.77
CA HIS A 65 2.61 -3.71 -19.36
C HIS A 65 3.84 -2.96 -18.89
N VAL A 66 4.41 -2.12 -19.75
CA VAL A 66 5.60 -1.31 -19.43
C VAL A 66 5.32 0.16 -19.69
N SER A 67 5.73 1.02 -18.77
CA SER A 67 5.63 2.47 -18.90
C SER A 67 6.94 3.15 -18.53
N THR A 68 7.32 4.16 -19.30
CA THR A 68 8.48 5.05 -19.03
C THR A 68 8.10 6.27 -18.21
N ARG A 69 6.82 6.45 -17.87
CA ARG A 69 6.31 7.69 -17.27
C ARG A 69 5.99 7.58 -15.78
N PHE A 70 5.97 6.38 -15.22
CA PHE A 70 5.62 6.15 -13.81
C PHE A 70 6.77 6.48 -12.86
N LYS A 71 6.44 7.17 -11.74
CA LYS A 71 7.41 7.54 -10.70
C LYS A 71 6.86 7.20 -9.32
N PHE A 72 7.63 6.45 -8.51
CA PHE A 72 7.28 6.14 -7.12
C PHE A 72 5.80 5.78 -6.96
N SER A 73 5.44 4.60 -7.41
CA SER A 73 4.05 4.15 -7.50
C SER A 73 3.70 3.12 -6.44
N SER A 74 2.41 2.98 -6.18
CA SER A 74 1.82 1.90 -5.40
C SER A 74 0.70 1.23 -6.19
N ILE A 75 0.37 -0.03 -5.83
CA ILE A 75 -0.66 -0.84 -6.48
C ILE A 75 -1.69 -1.32 -5.48
N ALA A 76 -2.95 -1.32 -5.87
CA ALA A 76 -4.04 -1.95 -5.14
C ALA A 76 -4.90 -2.80 -6.07
N ALA A 77 -5.64 -3.75 -5.50
CA ALA A 77 -6.56 -4.59 -6.26
C ALA A 77 -7.96 -4.56 -5.66
N SER A 78 -8.98 -4.67 -6.52
CA SER A 78 -10.39 -4.80 -6.16
C SER A 78 -11.01 -5.99 -6.84
N MET A 79 -12.19 -6.43 -6.37
CA MET A 79 -13.02 -7.43 -7.03
C MET A 79 -14.41 -6.91 -7.40
N ALA A 80 -14.70 -5.65 -7.08
CA ALA A 80 -15.98 -5.02 -7.41
C ALA A 80 -15.76 -3.59 -8.00
N PRO A 81 -15.38 -3.47 -9.26
CA PRO A 81 -15.08 -4.50 -10.27
C PRO A 81 -13.74 -5.20 -10.05
N PRO A 82 -13.49 -6.41 -10.66
CA PRO A 82 -12.19 -7.05 -10.62
C PRO A 82 -11.16 -6.24 -11.40
N GLU A 83 -10.19 -5.66 -10.69
CA GLU A 83 -9.13 -4.84 -11.31
C GLU A 83 -7.87 -4.76 -10.45
N TYR A 84 -6.76 -4.44 -11.11
CA TYR A 84 -5.55 -3.90 -10.49
C TYR A 84 -5.41 -2.45 -10.90
N VAL A 85 -5.05 -1.60 -9.97
CA VAL A 85 -4.84 -0.17 -10.22
C VAL A 85 -3.54 0.25 -9.57
N ALA A 86 -2.69 0.91 -10.34
CA ALA A 86 -1.49 1.55 -9.82
C ALA A 86 -1.56 3.05 -10.10
N VAL A 87 -1.10 3.84 -9.14
CA VAL A 87 -1.01 5.29 -9.25
C VAL A 87 0.38 5.72 -8.82
N ASP A 88 0.96 6.67 -9.54
CA ASP A 88 2.24 7.26 -9.20
C ASP A 88 2.12 8.61 -8.50
N THR A 89 3.24 9.16 -8.05
CA THR A 89 3.26 10.44 -7.30
C THR A 89 2.81 11.65 -8.11
N ILE A 90 2.78 11.56 -9.43
CA ILE A 90 2.30 12.64 -10.32
C ILE A 90 0.95 12.30 -10.94
N SER A 91 0.14 11.52 -10.24
CA SER A 91 -1.23 11.14 -10.58
C SER A 91 -1.43 10.27 -11.83
N GLN A 92 -0.37 9.76 -12.46
CA GLN A 92 -0.49 8.83 -13.59
C GLN A 92 -1.16 7.53 -13.11
N VAL A 93 -2.07 7.02 -13.92
CA VAL A 93 -2.84 5.83 -13.56
C VAL A 93 -2.61 4.72 -14.58
N TYR A 94 -2.33 3.52 -14.08
CA TYR A 94 -2.41 2.26 -14.82
C TYR A 94 -3.54 1.41 -14.26
N SER A 95 -4.32 0.76 -15.11
CA SER A 95 -5.25 -0.26 -14.67
C SER A 95 -5.25 -1.50 -15.54
N ALA A 96 -5.65 -2.62 -14.93
CA ALA A 96 -5.92 -3.86 -15.63
C ALA A 96 -7.23 -4.46 -15.13
N ASN A 97 -8.25 -4.35 -15.96
CA ASN A 97 -9.58 -4.89 -15.74
C ASN A 97 -10.18 -5.43 -17.05
N ALA A 98 -11.45 -5.82 -17.04
CA ALA A 98 -12.11 -6.38 -18.22
C ALA A 98 -12.31 -5.35 -19.34
N LEU A 99 -12.39 -4.07 -19.02
CA LEU A 99 -12.67 -2.98 -19.97
C LEU A 99 -11.39 -2.33 -20.50
N LYS A 100 -10.34 -2.26 -19.66
CA LYS A 100 -9.09 -1.55 -19.99
C LYS A 100 -7.88 -2.28 -19.42
N LYS A 101 -6.81 -2.35 -20.22
CA LYS A 101 -5.47 -2.76 -19.78
C LYS A 101 -4.48 -1.74 -20.31
N GLY A 102 -3.91 -0.94 -19.44
CA GLY A 102 -2.94 0.09 -19.82
C GLY A 102 -3.10 1.38 -19.04
N MET A 103 -2.50 2.43 -19.60
CA MET A 103 -2.56 3.77 -19.00
C MET A 103 -3.96 4.37 -19.14
N GLU A 104 -4.36 5.07 -18.10
CA GLU A 104 -5.58 5.89 -18.06
C GLU A 104 -5.23 7.38 -18.11
N LEU A 105 -6.26 8.22 -18.11
CA LEU A 105 -6.06 9.63 -17.86
C LEU A 105 -5.57 9.85 -16.42
N PRO A 106 -4.61 10.78 -16.19
CA PRO A 106 -4.18 11.14 -14.85
C PRO A 106 -5.34 11.66 -13.99
N ILE A 107 -5.25 11.45 -12.67
CA ILE A 107 -6.31 11.89 -11.74
C ILE A 107 -6.48 13.41 -11.79
N ASP A 108 -5.40 14.17 -11.88
CA ASP A 108 -5.41 15.63 -11.96
C ASP A 108 -6.05 16.17 -13.25
N GLU A 109 -5.90 15.48 -14.37
CA GLU A 109 -6.60 15.82 -15.61
C GLU A 109 -8.11 15.54 -15.54
N ILE A 110 -8.51 14.40 -14.92
CA ILE A 110 -9.92 14.01 -14.78
C ILE A 110 -10.68 15.00 -13.88
N LEU A 111 -10.06 15.44 -12.80
CA LEU A 111 -10.71 16.23 -11.76
C LEU A 111 -10.52 17.74 -11.94
N ASP A 112 -9.82 18.18 -12.99
CA ASP A 112 -9.44 19.59 -13.20
C ASP A 112 -8.92 20.20 -11.87
N MET A 113 -7.94 19.52 -11.28
CA MET A 113 -7.47 19.82 -9.93
C MET A 113 -6.86 21.21 -9.87
N ASN A 114 -7.66 22.16 -9.38
CA ASN A 114 -7.17 23.47 -9.04
C ASN A 114 -6.04 23.34 -8.01
N THR A 115 -4.94 23.92 -8.33
CA THR A 115 -3.79 23.99 -7.43
C THR A 115 -4.17 24.77 -6.18
N ILE A 116 -3.93 24.22 -4.99
CA ILE A 116 -3.95 25.01 -3.78
C ILE A 116 -2.68 25.88 -3.81
N ASP A 117 -2.85 27.21 -3.96
CA ASP A 117 -1.76 28.18 -4.10
C ASP A 117 -0.75 27.87 -5.24
N GLY A 118 -1.22 27.36 -6.37
CA GLY A 118 -0.36 27.04 -7.51
C GLY A 118 0.47 25.77 -7.37
N LYS A 119 0.20 24.92 -6.36
CA LYS A 119 0.90 23.67 -6.12
C LYS A 119 0.05 22.49 -6.53
N ILE A 120 0.59 21.66 -7.39
CA ILE A 120 0.00 20.37 -7.74
C ILE A 120 0.29 19.43 -6.56
N GLY A 121 -0.75 18.93 -5.92
CA GLY A 121 -0.61 17.93 -4.86
C GLY A 121 -0.09 16.61 -5.43
N ILE A 122 0.80 15.93 -4.70
CA ILE A 122 1.25 14.59 -5.08
C ILE A 122 0.29 13.52 -4.54
N ILE A 123 0.24 12.39 -5.24
CA ILE A 123 -0.37 11.17 -4.72
C ILE A 123 0.69 10.43 -3.90
N THR A 124 0.34 10.07 -2.68
CA THR A 124 1.26 9.41 -1.74
C THR A 124 1.13 7.89 -1.77
N LYS A 125 -0.10 7.39 -1.92
CA LYS A 125 -0.37 5.95 -1.93
C LYS A 125 -1.73 5.66 -2.58
N VAL A 126 -1.84 4.54 -3.31
CA VAL A 126 -3.12 3.93 -3.63
C VAL A 126 -3.38 2.78 -2.65
N VAL A 127 -4.60 2.71 -2.12
CA VAL A 127 -4.97 1.74 -1.09
C VAL A 127 -6.32 1.11 -1.40
N ARG A 128 -6.56 -0.05 -0.82
CA ARG A 128 -7.88 -0.67 -0.77
C ARG A 128 -8.46 -0.54 0.64
N ALA A 129 -9.62 0.11 0.77
CA ALA A 129 -10.38 0.19 2.01
C ALA A 129 -11.84 -0.16 1.74
N ALA A 130 -12.46 -0.97 2.60
CA ALA A 130 -13.82 -1.49 2.43
C ALA A 130 -14.10 -2.06 1.01
N GLY A 131 -13.11 -2.74 0.42
CA GLY A 131 -13.21 -3.35 -0.92
C GLY A 131 -13.15 -2.36 -2.10
N LYS A 132 -13.03 -1.06 -1.85
CA LYS A 132 -12.91 0.01 -2.85
C LYS A 132 -11.49 0.54 -2.93
N ILE A 133 -11.13 1.14 -4.06
CA ILE A 133 -9.80 1.72 -4.28
C ILE A 133 -9.86 3.23 -4.05
N TYR A 134 -8.88 3.72 -3.30
CA TYR A 134 -8.66 5.13 -3.00
C TYR A 134 -7.22 5.51 -3.33
N ALA A 135 -7.02 6.73 -3.81
CA ALA A 135 -5.72 7.37 -3.88
C ALA A 135 -5.65 8.47 -2.83
N LEU A 136 -4.57 8.50 -2.08
CA LEU A 136 -4.31 9.46 -1.01
C LEU A 136 -3.30 10.50 -1.50
N GLY A 137 -3.46 11.73 -1.07
CA GLY A 137 -2.61 12.80 -1.55
C GLY A 137 -2.27 13.85 -0.49
N ASP A 138 -1.59 14.87 -0.96
CA ASP A 138 -1.29 16.08 -0.22
C ASP A 138 -2.55 16.80 0.23
N TYR A 139 -2.40 17.66 1.24
CA TYR A 139 -3.49 18.51 1.73
C TYR A 139 -4.75 17.74 2.14
N ARG A 140 -4.56 16.54 2.74
CA ARG A 140 -5.66 15.67 3.20
C ARG A 140 -6.62 15.22 2.10
N ARG A 141 -6.19 15.20 0.85
CA ARG A 141 -7.04 14.81 -0.28
C ARG A 141 -7.18 13.30 -0.38
N ILE A 142 -8.40 12.86 -0.64
CA ILE A 142 -8.75 11.46 -0.82
C ILE A 142 -9.56 11.34 -2.11
N TYR A 143 -9.09 10.52 -3.04
CA TYR A 143 -9.75 10.27 -4.32
C TYR A 143 -10.31 8.86 -4.33
N ARG A 144 -11.58 8.72 -4.64
CA ARG A 144 -12.25 7.42 -4.76
C ARG A 144 -12.39 7.03 -6.22
N ARG A 145 -11.97 5.82 -6.52
CA ARG A 145 -12.15 5.22 -7.84
C ARG A 145 -13.54 4.62 -8.01
N SER A 146 -14.14 4.78 -9.18
CA SER A 146 -15.41 4.14 -9.57
C SER A 146 -15.34 3.39 -10.90
N GLY A 147 -14.22 3.44 -11.61
CA GLY A 147 -13.98 2.71 -12.85
C GLY A 147 -12.84 3.30 -13.66
N PRO A 148 -12.57 2.76 -14.86
CA PRO A 148 -11.58 3.32 -15.77
C PRO A 148 -11.86 4.80 -16.05
N ASP A 149 -10.81 5.61 -16.00
CA ASP A 149 -10.85 7.06 -16.21
C ASP A 149 -11.91 7.78 -15.34
N THR A 150 -12.28 7.18 -14.18
CA THR A 150 -13.35 7.71 -13.33
C THR A 150 -12.94 7.76 -11.86
N TRP A 151 -12.61 8.96 -11.42
CA TRP A 151 -12.27 9.27 -10.04
C TRP A 151 -13.17 10.39 -9.51
N SER A 152 -13.41 10.39 -8.22
CA SER A 152 -14.08 11.49 -7.51
C SER A 152 -13.31 11.85 -6.28
N GLU A 153 -13.07 13.14 -6.05
CA GLU A 153 -12.54 13.62 -4.78
C GLU A 153 -13.63 13.54 -3.72
N LEU A 154 -13.28 13.05 -2.54
CA LEU A 154 -14.11 13.19 -1.37
C LEU A 154 -13.93 14.63 -0.89
N GLY A 155 -14.75 15.51 -1.46
CA GLY A 155 -14.60 16.96 -1.36
C GLY A 155 -14.75 17.50 0.05
N THR A 156 -14.10 18.62 0.30
CA THR A 156 -14.05 19.29 1.60
C THR A 156 -15.39 19.92 2.01
N GLU A 157 -16.28 20.23 1.06
CA GLU A 157 -17.48 21.00 1.36
C GLU A 157 -18.57 20.19 2.06
N ASP A 158 -18.70 18.89 1.78
CA ASP A 158 -19.75 18.05 2.36
C ASP A 158 -19.28 16.77 3.07
N LYS A 159 -18.16 16.16 2.64
CA LYS A 159 -17.72 14.84 3.15
C LYS A 159 -16.20 14.66 3.21
N GLY A 160 -15.43 15.64 2.86
CA GLY A 160 -13.97 15.58 2.89
C GLY A 160 -13.39 15.96 4.23
N VAL A 161 -12.11 15.65 4.40
CA VAL A 161 -11.36 16.04 5.59
C VAL A 161 -11.08 17.54 5.52
N PRO A 162 -11.46 18.34 6.53
CA PRO A 162 -11.25 19.77 6.48
C PRO A 162 -9.75 20.12 6.49
N LEU A 163 -9.39 21.08 5.67
CA LEU A 163 -8.07 21.69 5.70
C LEU A 163 -7.96 22.65 6.89
N PRO A 164 -6.75 22.86 7.44
CA PRO A 164 -6.53 23.96 8.38
C PRO A 164 -6.92 25.28 7.76
N SER A 165 -7.50 26.18 8.58
CA SER A 165 -7.94 27.52 8.14
C SER A 165 -6.78 28.40 7.64
N ASP A 166 -5.56 28.07 8.01
CA ASP A 166 -4.32 28.78 7.70
C ASP A 166 -3.46 28.04 6.65
N VAL A 167 -4.03 27.08 5.91
CA VAL A 167 -3.30 26.26 4.92
C VAL A 167 -2.49 27.10 3.93
N ALA A 168 -3.01 28.25 3.51
CA ALA A 168 -2.33 29.17 2.61
C ALA A 168 -1.07 29.81 3.24
N SER A 169 -1.03 29.94 4.56
CA SER A 169 0.12 30.48 5.30
C SER A 169 1.12 29.41 5.73
N LEU A 170 0.80 28.12 5.55
CA LEU A 170 1.72 27.06 5.90
C LEU A 170 2.98 27.13 5.02
N PRO A 171 4.16 26.92 5.63
CA PRO A 171 5.39 26.84 4.86
C PRO A 171 5.28 25.79 3.74
N VAL A 172 5.96 26.04 2.61
CA VAL A 172 5.94 25.19 1.40
C VAL A 172 6.25 23.71 1.67
N TRP A 173 6.96 23.40 2.77
CA TRP A 173 7.32 22.04 3.19
C TRP A 173 6.28 21.38 4.10
N VAL A 174 5.21 22.08 4.49
CA VAL A 174 4.09 21.47 5.23
C VAL A 174 3.03 21.07 4.23
N THR A 175 2.95 19.79 3.94
CA THR A 175 2.11 19.25 2.86
C THR A 175 0.89 18.51 3.38
N LEU A 176 0.83 18.18 4.68
CA LEU A 176 -0.28 17.43 5.30
C LEU A 176 -0.64 16.17 4.50
N HIS A 177 0.36 15.37 4.18
CA HIS A 177 0.19 14.15 3.43
C HIS A 177 -0.63 13.13 4.21
N PHE A 178 -1.65 12.56 3.60
CA PHE A 178 -2.15 11.27 4.02
C PHE A 178 -1.22 10.15 3.52
N LYS A 179 -0.90 9.21 4.40
CA LYS A 179 0.07 8.13 4.16
C LYS A 179 -0.59 6.78 3.98
N ASP A 180 -1.67 6.51 4.70
CA ASP A 180 -2.36 5.22 4.65
C ASP A 180 -3.82 5.34 5.08
N MET A 181 -4.65 4.38 4.64
CA MET A 181 -6.07 4.33 4.95
C MET A 181 -6.51 2.88 5.11
N SER A 182 -7.34 2.62 6.10
CA SER A 182 -7.95 1.32 6.37
C SER A 182 -9.41 1.49 6.81
N ALA A 183 -10.19 0.42 6.73
CA ALA A 183 -11.61 0.48 7.05
C ALA A 183 -12.12 -0.82 7.70
N PHE A 184 -13.03 -0.69 8.66
CA PHE A 184 -13.88 -1.79 9.12
C PHE A 184 -15.07 -1.99 8.17
N SER A 185 -15.60 -0.90 7.61
CA SER A 185 -16.72 -0.85 6.67
C SER A 185 -16.70 0.45 5.88
N ASP A 186 -17.64 0.61 4.94
CA ASP A 186 -17.84 1.87 4.21
C ASP A 186 -18.18 3.06 5.12
N ASP A 187 -18.72 2.79 6.31
CA ASP A 187 -19.14 3.80 7.28
C ASP A 187 -18.19 3.91 8.50
N ASP A 188 -17.05 3.20 8.47
CA ASP A 188 -16.07 3.23 9.55
C ASP A 188 -14.66 3.08 8.97
N MET A 189 -14.08 4.20 8.56
CA MET A 189 -12.79 4.26 7.90
C MET A 189 -11.83 5.16 8.68
N TYR A 190 -10.55 4.85 8.64
CA TYR A 190 -9.48 5.64 9.25
C TYR A 190 -8.43 5.98 8.21
N VAL A 191 -7.96 7.23 8.24
CA VAL A 191 -6.84 7.71 7.43
C VAL A 191 -5.83 8.39 8.36
N VAL A 192 -4.55 8.17 8.07
CA VAL A 192 -3.45 8.73 8.88
C VAL A 192 -2.45 9.46 8.01
N GLY A 193 -1.71 10.38 8.60
CA GLY A 193 -0.77 11.21 7.86
C GLY A 193 0.29 11.89 8.73
N ASP A 194 0.84 12.97 8.18
CA ASP A 194 1.91 13.74 8.79
C ASP A 194 1.49 14.32 10.16
N ARG A 195 2.46 14.40 11.10
CA ARG A 195 2.33 15.12 12.37
C ARG A 195 1.18 14.64 13.27
N GLY A 196 0.98 13.32 13.36
CA GLY A 196 -0.06 12.74 14.22
C GLY A 196 -1.49 12.90 13.66
N ASP A 197 -1.63 13.20 12.38
CA ASP A 197 -2.94 13.45 11.76
C ASP A 197 -3.72 12.14 11.59
N ILE A 198 -4.83 12.00 12.34
CA ILE A 198 -5.74 10.86 12.26
C ILE A 198 -7.16 11.37 12.07
N TRP A 199 -7.83 10.84 11.07
CA TRP A 199 -9.24 11.12 10.80
C TRP A 199 -10.03 9.84 10.66
N ARG A 200 -11.23 9.84 11.25
CA ARG A 200 -12.21 8.78 11.13
C ARG A 200 -13.44 9.26 10.36
N PHE A 201 -13.86 8.50 9.37
CA PHE A 201 -15.17 8.64 8.75
C PHE A 201 -16.20 7.78 9.50
N ASP A 202 -17.30 8.38 9.95
CA ASP A 202 -18.36 7.73 10.74
C ASP A 202 -19.61 7.40 9.91
N GLY A 203 -19.46 7.34 8.58
CA GLY A 203 -20.56 7.15 7.63
C GLY A 203 -21.25 8.46 7.22
N ARG A 204 -20.97 9.58 7.90
CA ARG A 204 -21.57 10.89 7.65
C ARG A 204 -20.53 11.98 7.45
N GLN A 205 -19.52 12.03 8.31
CA GLN A 205 -18.49 13.05 8.29
C GLN A 205 -17.14 12.51 8.78
N TRP A 206 -16.08 13.20 8.41
CA TRP A 206 -14.75 12.98 8.97
C TRP A 206 -14.62 13.70 10.31
N ARG A 207 -14.07 13.01 11.29
CA ARG A 207 -13.75 13.53 12.62
C ARG A 207 -12.30 13.34 12.94
N ASN A 208 -11.66 14.36 13.48
CA ASN A 208 -10.28 14.23 13.97
C ASN A 208 -10.25 13.33 15.20
N CYS A 209 -9.26 12.45 15.25
CA CYS A 209 -9.00 11.52 16.34
C CYS A 209 -7.65 11.86 16.97
N PRO A 210 -7.58 12.79 17.93
CA PRO A 210 -6.32 13.28 18.47
C PRO A 210 -5.53 12.17 19.14
N ILE A 211 -4.22 12.14 18.89
CA ILE A 211 -3.26 11.23 19.49
C ILE A 211 -2.11 12.04 20.14
N SER A 212 -1.48 11.48 21.18
CA SER A 212 -0.42 12.19 21.92
C SER A 212 0.95 12.05 21.26
N THR A 213 1.03 12.36 19.96
CA THR A 213 2.29 12.40 19.19
C THR A 213 2.20 13.45 18.09
N ASP A 214 3.34 14.03 17.74
CA ASP A 214 3.55 14.89 16.57
C ASP A 214 4.39 14.20 15.46
N SER A 215 4.64 12.89 15.63
CA SER A 215 5.34 12.06 14.66
C SER A 215 4.48 11.82 13.41
N ASP A 216 5.14 11.64 12.26
CA ASP A 216 4.46 11.18 11.05
C ASP A 216 3.91 9.75 11.28
N LEU A 217 2.65 9.54 10.95
CA LEU A 217 1.97 8.24 11.00
C LEU A 217 2.01 7.62 9.60
N LEU A 218 2.58 6.44 9.48
CA LEU A 218 2.91 5.85 8.17
C LEU A 218 1.94 4.77 7.73
N THR A 219 1.38 4.00 8.67
CA THR A 219 0.43 2.91 8.34
C THR A 219 -0.75 2.90 9.30
N VAL A 220 -1.89 2.43 8.82
CA VAL A 220 -3.08 2.19 9.63
C VAL A 220 -3.74 0.86 9.27
N CYS A 221 -4.13 0.09 10.28
CA CYS A 221 -4.79 -1.20 10.12
C CYS A 221 -6.02 -1.30 11.03
N CYS A 222 -7.20 -1.47 10.43
CA CYS A 222 -8.43 -1.83 11.13
C CYS A 222 -8.45 -3.34 11.36
N ALA A 223 -8.23 -3.79 12.59
CA ALA A 223 -8.05 -5.20 12.93
C ALA A 223 -9.37 -5.89 13.32
N SER A 224 -9.45 -7.20 13.09
CA SER A 224 -10.67 -7.99 13.42
C SER A 224 -11.00 -8.05 14.92
N ASN A 225 -10.03 -7.72 15.80
CA ASN A 225 -10.27 -7.56 17.23
C ASN A 225 -10.98 -6.24 17.60
N GLY A 226 -11.34 -5.42 16.62
CA GLY A 226 -12.05 -4.16 16.80
C GLY A 226 -11.16 -2.95 17.10
N LEU A 227 -9.84 -3.11 17.17
CA LEU A 227 -8.90 -2.02 17.36
C LEU A 227 -8.33 -1.53 16.01
N VAL A 228 -7.88 -0.30 16.02
CA VAL A 228 -7.08 0.30 14.95
C VAL A 228 -5.64 0.36 15.42
N TYR A 229 -4.73 -0.17 14.61
CA TYR A 229 -3.29 -0.11 14.85
C TYR A 229 -2.67 0.92 13.91
N ILE A 230 -1.78 1.75 14.43
CA ILE A 230 -1.12 2.82 13.70
C ILE A 230 0.39 2.77 13.97
N SER A 231 1.19 2.80 12.91
CA SER A 231 2.64 2.86 13.05
C SER A 231 3.17 4.26 12.84
N GLU A 232 4.04 4.71 13.74
CA GLU A 232 4.80 5.95 13.59
C GLU A 232 6.03 5.74 12.70
N LYS A 233 6.58 6.85 12.23
CA LYS A 233 7.84 6.90 11.45
C LYS A 233 9.04 6.28 12.17
N ASN A 234 9.08 6.37 13.50
CA ASN A 234 10.09 5.72 14.33
C ASN A 234 9.86 4.21 14.49
N GLY A 235 8.72 3.67 13.97
CA GLY A 235 8.34 2.28 14.05
C GLY A 235 7.52 1.90 15.27
N SER A 236 7.31 2.80 16.25
CA SER A 236 6.42 2.55 17.39
C SER A 236 4.99 2.37 16.94
N VAL A 237 4.20 1.59 17.68
CA VAL A 237 2.83 1.25 17.34
C VAL A 237 1.85 1.70 18.41
N TRP A 238 0.81 2.36 17.95
CA TRP A 238 -0.35 2.73 18.75
C TRP A 238 -1.52 1.79 18.43
N ALA A 239 -2.34 1.51 19.43
CA ALA A 239 -3.62 0.85 19.25
C ALA A 239 -4.72 1.63 19.93
N GLY A 240 -5.91 1.63 19.34
CA GLY A 240 -7.03 2.35 19.93
C GLY A 240 -8.23 2.43 19.01
N ARG A 241 -9.14 3.33 19.35
CA ARG A 241 -10.30 3.64 18.54
C ARG A 241 -10.85 5.01 18.91
N GLU A 242 -11.28 5.78 17.90
CA GLU A 242 -11.85 7.13 18.08
C GLU A 242 -10.87 8.07 18.76
N GLU A 243 -11.13 8.46 20.00
CA GLU A 243 -10.30 9.40 20.77
C GLU A 243 -9.40 8.70 21.82
N ARG A 244 -9.40 7.36 21.85
CA ARG A 244 -8.67 6.57 22.85
C ARG A 244 -7.53 5.82 22.21
N TRP A 245 -6.31 6.29 22.44
CA TRP A 245 -5.10 5.72 21.89
C TRP A 245 -4.10 5.39 22.99
N GLU A 246 -3.50 4.21 22.90
CA GLU A 246 -2.40 3.76 23.74
C GLU A 246 -1.23 3.33 22.86
N ARG A 247 -0.01 3.69 23.24
CA ARG A 247 1.20 3.16 22.63
C ARG A 247 1.40 1.74 23.14
N VAL A 248 1.18 0.76 22.28
CA VAL A 248 1.21 -0.68 22.62
C VAL A 248 2.56 -1.32 22.38
N ALA A 249 3.39 -0.72 21.52
CA ALA A 249 4.75 -1.20 21.30
C ALA A 249 5.69 -0.06 20.93
N GLU A 250 6.90 -0.11 21.45
CA GLU A 250 8.00 0.76 21.07
C GLU A 250 8.91 0.05 20.05
N ALA A 251 9.47 0.81 19.14
CA ALA A 251 10.45 0.28 18.22
C ALA A 251 11.84 0.34 18.88
N ASP A 252 12.34 -0.79 19.30
CA ASP A 252 13.78 -0.96 19.62
C ASP A 252 14.50 -1.52 18.37
N ILE A 253 14.28 -0.85 17.23
CA ILE A 253 14.72 -1.36 15.93
C ILE A 253 15.88 -0.53 15.43
N ALA A 254 16.82 -1.23 14.79
CA ALA A 254 18.00 -0.65 14.17
C ALA A 254 17.64 0.53 13.25
N PRO A 255 18.48 1.57 13.14
CA PRO A 255 18.28 2.69 12.25
C PRO A 255 17.99 2.23 10.82
N GLY A 256 16.85 2.65 10.25
CA GLY A 256 16.47 2.32 8.87
C GLY A 256 15.15 1.54 8.72
N TYR A 257 14.55 1.05 9.80
CA TYR A 257 13.20 0.52 9.73
C TYR A 257 12.18 1.66 9.58
N GLN A 258 11.43 1.62 8.51
CA GLN A 258 10.23 2.43 8.33
C GLN A 258 9.10 1.50 7.90
N PRO A 259 7.98 1.45 8.65
CA PRO A 259 6.80 0.71 8.22
C PRO A 259 6.24 1.34 6.94
N VAL A 260 5.86 0.50 6.00
CA VAL A 260 5.25 0.93 4.72
C VAL A 260 3.85 0.37 4.54
N ASP A 261 3.58 -0.79 5.11
CA ASP A 261 2.28 -1.45 5.11
C ASP A 261 2.01 -2.11 6.46
N SER A 262 0.73 -2.21 6.84
CA SER A 262 0.30 -2.97 8.02
C SER A 262 -1.01 -3.69 7.76
N PHE A 263 -1.09 -4.97 8.19
CA PHE A 263 -2.29 -5.78 8.09
C PHE A 263 -2.47 -6.65 9.32
N TRP A 264 -3.73 -6.82 9.70
CA TRP A 264 -4.12 -7.80 10.71
C TRP A 264 -4.49 -9.10 10.02
N PHE A 265 -3.80 -10.17 10.37
CA PHE A 265 -4.00 -11.49 9.79
C PHE A 265 -3.73 -12.56 10.83
N ASN A 266 -4.58 -13.61 10.92
CA ASN A 266 -4.45 -14.69 11.90
C ASN A 266 -4.19 -14.19 13.33
N ASP A 267 -5.02 -13.25 13.81
CA ASP A 267 -4.93 -12.65 15.14
C ASP A 267 -3.56 -12.02 15.48
N ARG A 268 -2.85 -11.57 14.47
CA ARG A 268 -1.54 -10.91 14.59
C ARG A 268 -1.46 -9.68 13.70
N LEU A 269 -0.78 -8.64 14.18
CA LEU A 269 -0.38 -7.51 13.37
C LEU A 269 0.92 -7.83 12.60
N TYR A 270 0.85 -7.75 11.29
CA TYR A 270 2.01 -7.81 10.39
C TYR A 270 2.37 -6.41 9.94
N LEU A 271 3.64 -6.06 10.07
CA LEU A 271 4.22 -4.80 9.68
C LEU A 271 5.26 -5.06 8.59
N GLY A 272 5.06 -4.47 7.42
CA GLY A 272 6.02 -4.54 6.32
C GLY A 272 6.91 -3.29 6.30
N GLY A 273 8.17 -3.45 5.92
CA GLY A 273 9.10 -2.34 5.78
C GLY A 273 10.38 -2.76 5.05
N PHE A 274 11.27 -1.80 4.82
CA PHE A 274 12.57 -2.11 4.26
C PHE A 274 13.34 -3.10 5.16
N GLY A 275 13.73 -4.23 4.58
CA GLY A 275 14.47 -5.26 5.28
C GLY A 275 13.63 -6.40 5.87
N GLY A 276 12.30 -6.46 5.63
CA GLY A 276 11.50 -7.64 5.97
C GLY A 276 10.16 -7.37 6.63
N LEU A 277 9.76 -8.29 7.49
CA LEU A 277 8.49 -8.25 8.23
C LEU A 277 8.74 -8.19 9.73
N TRP A 278 7.86 -7.47 10.43
CA TRP A 278 7.86 -7.31 11.88
C TRP A 278 6.47 -7.57 12.46
N THR A 279 6.41 -7.72 13.76
CA THR A 279 5.19 -7.85 14.55
C THR A 279 5.40 -7.25 15.93
N ILE A 280 4.37 -7.30 16.78
CA ILE A 280 4.43 -6.86 18.17
C ILE A 280 4.67 -8.06 19.10
N ASP A 281 5.64 -7.93 20.00
CA ASP A 281 5.69 -8.73 21.21
C ASP A 281 4.87 -8.01 22.30
N GLU A 282 3.67 -8.52 22.58
CA GLU A 282 2.74 -7.91 23.51
C GLU A 282 3.25 -7.92 24.96
N GLN A 283 4.06 -8.93 25.34
CA GLN A 283 4.59 -9.04 26.69
C GLN A 283 5.70 -8.03 26.95
N ARG A 284 6.61 -7.86 25.99
CA ARG A 284 7.71 -6.89 26.07
C ARG A 284 7.29 -5.49 25.66
N LYS A 285 6.12 -5.34 25.00
CA LYS A 285 5.64 -4.10 24.39
C LYS A 285 6.64 -3.49 23.41
N VAL A 286 7.23 -4.32 22.57
CA VAL A 286 8.20 -3.89 21.54
C VAL A 286 7.86 -4.48 20.18
N VAL A 287 8.26 -3.80 19.13
CA VAL A 287 8.22 -4.32 17.76
C VAL A 287 9.44 -5.21 17.54
N ILE A 288 9.23 -6.41 17.04
CA ILE A 288 10.27 -7.42 16.82
C ILE A 288 10.23 -7.93 15.38
N PRO A 289 11.35 -8.43 14.84
CA PRO A 289 11.36 -9.18 13.59
C PRO A 289 10.39 -10.37 13.64
N LEU A 290 9.61 -10.56 12.58
CA LEU A 290 8.63 -11.67 12.51
C LEU A 290 9.28 -13.05 12.71
N GLY A 291 10.51 -13.23 12.25
CA GLY A 291 11.26 -14.47 12.40
C GLY A 291 11.58 -14.89 13.85
N GLU A 292 11.37 -14.00 14.85
CA GLU A 292 11.50 -14.38 16.27
C GLU A 292 10.29 -15.20 16.75
N VAL A 293 9.15 -15.10 16.07
CA VAL A 293 7.88 -15.75 16.47
C VAL A 293 7.32 -16.71 15.41
N GLU A 294 7.74 -16.57 14.15
CA GLU A 294 7.38 -17.46 13.03
C GLU A 294 8.67 -17.97 12.38
N ALA A 295 8.98 -19.24 12.60
CA ALA A 295 10.23 -19.83 12.11
C ALA A 295 10.33 -19.92 10.57
N ASP A 296 9.18 -19.91 9.87
CA ASP A 296 9.06 -19.93 8.43
C ASP A 296 8.87 -18.54 7.81
N ALA A 297 9.02 -17.46 8.62
CA ALA A 297 8.89 -16.09 8.17
C ALA A 297 9.79 -15.77 6.97
N PRO A 298 9.28 -15.07 5.95
CA PRO A 298 10.06 -14.67 4.78
C PRO A 298 11.23 -13.77 5.13
N LYS A 299 12.31 -13.94 4.37
CA LYS A 299 13.51 -13.10 4.52
C LYS A 299 13.41 -11.82 3.70
N ALA A 300 14.16 -10.80 4.07
CA ALA A 300 14.19 -9.48 3.45
C ALA A 300 14.21 -9.44 1.91
N PRO A 301 14.96 -10.29 1.17
CA PRO A 301 14.94 -10.24 -0.29
C PRO A 301 13.57 -10.56 -0.92
N THR A 302 12.69 -11.28 -0.20
CA THR A 302 11.38 -11.72 -0.69
C THR A 302 10.21 -11.17 0.12
N SER A 303 10.47 -10.20 1.02
CA SER A 303 9.45 -9.61 1.91
C SER A 303 9.70 -8.13 2.17
N GLY A 304 8.66 -7.43 2.59
CA GLY A 304 8.74 -6.00 2.92
C GLY A 304 7.46 -5.24 2.59
N ARG A 305 6.88 -5.45 1.41
CA ARG A 305 5.54 -4.96 1.06
C ARG A 305 4.50 -5.99 1.46
N LEU A 306 3.29 -5.53 1.77
CA LEU A 306 2.20 -6.40 2.20
C LEU A 306 0.90 -6.05 1.47
N ASP A 307 0.10 -7.07 1.15
CA ASP A 307 -1.32 -6.93 0.85
C ASP A 307 -2.08 -8.19 1.31
N ILE A 308 -3.35 -8.04 1.67
CA ILE A 308 -4.22 -9.12 2.10
C ILE A 308 -5.31 -9.38 1.07
N SER A 309 -5.67 -10.64 0.82
CA SER A 309 -6.80 -10.96 -0.07
C SER A 309 -8.12 -10.40 0.46
N LEU A 310 -9.09 -10.15 -0.43
CA LEU A 310 -10.37 -9.55 -0.03
C LEU A 310 -11.18 -10.41 0.94
N ASP A 311 -10.99 -11.73 0.87
CA ASP A 311 -11.63 -12.67 1.82
C ASP A 311 -10.85 -12.83 3.13
N GLY A 312 -9.74 -12.11 3.28
CA GLY A 312 -8.90 -12.12 4.48
C GLY A 312 -8.13 -13.43 4.73
N LYS A 313 -8.08 -14.35 3.75
CA LYS A 313 -7.50 -15.70 3.96
C LYS A 313 -6.05 -15.84 3.53
N PHE A 314 -5.53 -14.88 2.78
CA PHE A 314 -4.18 -14.92 2.24
C PHE A 314 -3.49 -13.58 2.48
N LEU A 315 -2.28 -13.63 3.03
CA LEU A 315 -1.40 -12.47 3.18
C LEU A 315 -0.23 -12.62 2.20
N LEU A 316 -0.11 -11.67 1.29
CA LEU A 316 0.99 -11.61 0.33
C LEU A 316 2.07 -10.68 0.87
N THR A 317 3.32 -11.08 0.73
CA THR A 317 4.46 -10.16 0.88
C THR A 317 5.36 -10.23 -0.33
N SER A 318 5.96 -9.10 -0.68
CA SER A 318 7.03 -9.04 -1.67
C SER A 318 8.21 -8.20 -1.17
N GLY A 319 9.39 -8.64 -1.52
CA GLY A 319 10.62 -7.87 -1.41
C GLY A 319 11.19 -7.61 -2.81
N PRO A 320 12.35 -6.96 -2.88
CA PRO A 320 12.93 -6.58 -4.18
C PRO A 320 13.16 -7.75 -5.13
N TYR A 321 13.37 -8.96 -4.61
CA TYR A 321 13.81 -10.12 -5.39
C TYR A 321 12.90 -11.35 -5.26
N GLY A 322 11.63 -11.16 -4.87
CA GLY A 322 10.70 -12.28 -4.81
C GLY A 322 9.44 -11.97 -4.01
N ALA A 323 8.62 -13.01 -3.81
CA ALA A 323 7.38 -12.90 -3.06
C ALA A 323 7.07 -14.20 -2.30
N CYS A 324 6.36 -14.04 -1.17
CA CYS A 324 5.87 -15.13 -0.34
C CYS A 324 4.39 -14.95 -0.03
N LEU A 325 3.71 -16.05 0.22
CA LEU A 325 2.28 -16.09 0.55
C LEU A 325 2.07 -16.85 1.84
N HIS A 326 1.32 -16.26 2.77
CA HIS A 326 0.77 -16.95 3.94
C HIS A 326 -0.68 -17.35 3.66
N ASP A 327 -1.03 -18.61 3.88
CA ASP A 327 -2.35 -19.17 3.58
C ASP A 327 -3.20 -19.45 4.83
N GLY A 328 -2.79 -18.87 5.97
CA GLY A 328 -3.41 -19.10 7.27
C GLY A 328 -2.74 -20.21 8.09
N THR A 329 -1.92 -21.07 7.47
CA THR A 329 -1.19 -22.16 8.15
C THR A 329 0.31 -21.95 8.22
N GLY A 330 0.87 -21.20 7.28
CA GLY A 330 2.30 -20.88 7.22
C GLY A 330 2.68 -20.16 5.95
N TRP A 331 3.95 -19.75 5.87
CA TRP A 331 4.52 -19.06 4.72
C TRP A 331 5.02 -20.05 3.68
N ARG A 332 4.81 -19.73 2.41
CA ARG A 332 5.47 -20.38 1.29
C ARG A 332 6.04 -19.36 0.33
N GLN A 333 7.24 -19.60 -0.14
CA GLN A 333 7.83 -18.81 -1.21
C GLN A 333 7.03 -19.05 -2.51
N LEU A 334 6.61 -17.96 -3.14
CA LEU A 334 6.02 -18.00 -4.47
C LEU A 334 7.13 -18.12 -5.54
N PHE A 335 8.08 -17.21 -5.46
CA PHE A 335 9.27 -17.19 -6.32
C PHE A 335 10.36 -16.35 -5.69
N SER A 336 11.59 -16.56 -6.14
CA SER A 336 12.77 -15.78 -5.77
C SER A 336 13.70 -15.64 -6.97
N ALA A 337 14.31 -14.45 -7.13
CA ALA A 337 15.32 -14.23 -8.17
C ALA A 337 16.52 -15.19 -8.05
N PHE A 338 16.79 -15.68 -6.85
CA PHE A 338 17.89 -16.62 -6.59
C PHE A 338 17.63 -18.04 -7.10
N ASP A 339 16.37 -18.34 -7.52
CA ASP A 339 16.00 -19.62 -8.11
C ASP A 339 16.30 -19.66 -9.61
N TYR A 340 16.59 -18.51 -10.25
CA TYR A 340 16.75 -18.33 -11.70
C TYR A 340 18.15 -17.76 -12.09
N ALA A 341 19.07 -17.67 -11.13
CA ALA A 341 20.43 -17.12 -11.30
C ALA A 341 21.41 -18.15 -11.89
#